data_cdf7fc845c981e6e1551d327bf31ed23
#
_entry.id   cdf7fc845c981e6e1551d327bf31ed23
#
_cell.length_a   1.000
_cell.length_b   1.000
_cell.length_c   1.000
_cell.angle_alpha   90.00
_cell.angle_beta   90.00
_cell.angle_gamma   90.00
#
_symmetry.space_group_name_H-M   'P 1'
#
loop_
_entity.id
_entity.type
_entity.pdbx_description
1 polymer ?
#
loop_
_entity_poly.entity_id
_entity_poly.type
_entity_poly.pdbx_seq_one_letter_code
_entity_poly.pdbx_strand_id
1 'polypeptide(L)'
;MEKVQLLLRQHVGAPCAPCVAVGDKVKKGTLIATPTGLGANIFSSVYGEVSEILEDRIVIKADAEQPDEFVPIDVPEDASKLDMIKAAGIVGMGGAGFPTGIKLNIDLSATEQGEFREDINPELPKDFKLEHSYILINDSECEPGLAHNIKQTIEQTDKVIRGVKYCMEITKADKAIFAIKKKNREAVLKLLDALKDEENISVHLLPDIYPM
;
A
#
# COMPACT_ATOMS: atom_id res chain seq x y z
N MET A 1 -15.34 16.02 -25.11
CA MET A 1 -14.25 15.12 -24.66
C MET A 1 -13.84 15.53 -23.28
N GLU A 2 -13.79 14.57 -22.39
CA GLU A 2 -13.46 14.79 -20.98
C GLU A 2 -11.95 14.98 -20.83
N LYS A 3 -11.51 15.93 -20.00
CA LYS A 3 -10.11 16.12 -19.64
C LYS A 3 -9.89 15.50 -18.27
N VAL A 4 -8.89 14.62 -18.15
CA VAL A 4 -8.44 14.06 -16.88
C VAL A 4 -7.15 14.74 -16.48
N GLN A 5 -7.04 15.16 -15.22
CA GLN A 5 -5.87 15.81 -14.66
C GLN A 5 -5.22 14.88 -13.66
N LEU A 6 -3.95 14.57 -13.87
CA LEU A 6 -3.16 13.70 -13.00
C LEU A 6 -2.08 14.55 -12.33
N LEU A 7 -2.23 14.76 -11.02
CA LEU A 7 -1.29 15.56 -10.24
C LEU A 7 0.07 14.85 -10.19
N LEU A 8 1.15 15.62 -10.27
CA LEU A 8 2.51 15.12 -10.11
C LEU A 8 2.89 14.86 -8.65
N ARG A 9 2.09 15.37 -7.70
CA ARG A 9 2.22 15.12 -6.27
C ARG A 9 0.98 14.40 -5.75
N GLN A 10 1.02 13.07 -5.76
CA GLN A 10 -0.07 12.21 -5.26
C GLN A 10 0.30 11.47 -3.97
N HIS A 11 1.51 11.66 -3.47
CA HIS A 11 2.08 10.95 -2.32
C HIS A 11 3.00 11.86 -1.52
N VAL A 12 3.37 11.41 -0.31
CA VAL A 12 4.39 12.08 0.50
C VAL A 12 5.74 12.00 -0.22
N GLY A 13 6.54 13.04 -0.06
CA GLY A 13 7.86 13.15 -0.69
C GLY A 13 7.89 14.18 -1.81
N ALA A 14 8.78 13.98 -2.78
CA ALA A 14 8.97 14.90 -3.90
C ALA A 14 7.89 14.71 -4.98
N PRO A 15 7.50 15.78 -5.71
CA PRO A 15 6.70 15.62 -6.92
C PRO A 15 7.41 14.74 -7.94
N CYS A 16 6.64 14.00 -8.74
CA CYS A 16 7.19 13.23 -9.85
C CYS A 16 7.53 14.14 -11.05
N ALA A 17 8.51 13.70 -11.83
CA ALA A 17 8.82 14.30 -13.13
C ALA A 17 8.05 13.58 -14.24
N PRO A 18 7.40 14.30 -15.16
CA PRO A 18 6.80 13.69 -16.34
C PRO A 18 7.83 12.92 -17.17
N CYS A 19 7.46 11.73 -17.65
CA CYS A 19 8.23 10.92 -18.59
C CYS A 19 7.53 10.76 -19.96
N VAL A 20 6.51 11.57 -20.20
CA VAL A 20 5.76 11.68 -21.46
C VAL A 20 5.82 13.09 -22.00
N ALA A 21 5.49 13.27 -23.28
CA ALA A 21 5.43 14.56 -23.97
C ALA A 21 4.00 14.91 -24.39
N VAL A 22 3.74 16.20 -24.64
CA VAL A 22 2.46 16.63 -25.25
C VAL A 22 2.32 16.02 -26.62
N GLY A 23 1.16 15.41 -26.88
CA GLY A 23 0.86 14.66 -28.10
C GLY A 23 1.02 13.13 -27.94
N ASP A 24 1.65 12.66 -26.86
CA ASP A 24 1.80 11.22 -26.65
C ASP A 24 0.45 10.55 -26.41
N LYS A 25 0.25 9.38 -27.04
CA LYS A 25 -0.89 8.50 -26.79
C LYS A 25 -0.60 7.62 -25.58
N VAL A 26 -1.54 7.61 -24.66
CA VAL A 26 -1.45 6.82 -23.42
C VAL A 26 -2.65 5.89 -23.28
N LYS A 27 -2.43 4.78 -22.57
CA LYS A 27 -3.44 3.78 -22.20
C LYS A 27 -3.52 3.70 -20.68
N LYS A 28 -4.58 3.10 -20.15
CA LYS A 28 -4.62 2.74 -18.72
C LYS A 28 -3.37 1.94 -18.34
N GLY A 29 -2.66 2.35 -17.31
CA GLY A 29 -1.39 1.72 -16.90
C GLY A 29 -0.13 2.20 -17.63
N THR A 30 -0.23 3.11 -18.61
CA THR A 30 0.97 3.75 -19.17
C THR A 30 1.66 4.58 -18.09
N LEU A 31 2.96 4.36 -17.86
CA LEU A 31 3.79 5.17 -16.97
C LEU A 31 3.88 6.59 -17.53
N ILE A 32 3.49 7.59 -16.74
CA ILE A 32 3.46 9.00 -17.19
C ILE A 32 4.36 9.91 -16.37
N ALA A 33 4.71 9.53 -15.16
CA ALA A 33 5.66 10.27 -14.34
C ALA A 33 6.40 9.35 -13.37
N THR A 34 7.66 9.69 -13.09
CA THR A 34 8.55 8.94 -12.20
C THR A 34 8.99 9.82 -11.02
N PRO A 35 9.23 9.23 -9.83
CA PRO A 35 9.65 10.00 -8.66
C PRO A 35 11.04 10.60 -8.86
N THR A 36 11.21 11.85 -8.40
CA THR A 36 12.52 12.56 -8.40
C THR A 36 13.30 12.34 -7.10
N GLY A 37 12.73 11.62 -6.15
CA GLY A 37 13.28 11.32 -4.84
C GLY A 37 12.38 10.32 -4.13
N LEU A 38 12.07 10.54 -2.83
CA LEU A 38 11.06 9.75 -2.13
C LEU A 38 9.73 9.87 -2.88
N GLY A 39 9.19 8.77 -3.39
CA GLY A 39 7.97 8.80 -4.19
C GLY A 39 7.62 7.45 -4.80
N ALA A 40 6.63 7.47 -5.68
CA ALA A 40 6.13 6.32 -6.41
C ALA A 40 5.74 6.70 -7.85
N ASN A 41 5.80 5.76 -8.77
CA ASN A 41 5.41 5.93 -10.16
C ASN A 41 3.94 6.36 -10.28
N ILE A 42 3.65 7.21 -11.27
CA ILE A 42 2.30 7.64 -11.61
C ILE A 42 1.95 7.13 -13.01
N PHE A 43 0.76 6.55 -13.12
CA PHE A 43 0.27 5.94 -14.36
C PHE A 43 -0.98 6.64 -14.87
N SER A 44 -1.19 6.58 -16.17
CA SER A 44 -2.45 7.02 -16.76
C SER A 44 -3.61 6.13 -16.31
N SER A 45 -4.70 6.76 -15.87
CA SER A 45 -5.96 6.09 -15.52
C SER A 45 -6.91 5.94 -16.71
N VAL A 46 -6.57 6.50 -17.86
CA VAL A 46 -7.42 6.55 -19.05
C VAL A 46 -6.64 6.28 -20.33
N TYR A 47 -7.36 5.90 -21.39
CA TYR A 47 -6.89 5.98 -22.76
C TYR A 47 -7.08 7.40 -23.26
N GLY A 48 -6.08 7.95 -23.96
CA GLY A 48 -6.16 9.32 -24.47
C GLY A 48 -4.84 9.86 -25.01
N GLU A 49 -4.78 11.16 -25.10
CA GLU A 49 -3.62 11.91 -25.56
C GLU A 49 -3.21 12.95 -24.51
N VAL A 50 -1.93 13.04 -24.22
CA VAL A 50 -1.37 14.09 -23.37
C VAL A 50 -1.58 15.43 -24.06
N SER A 51 -2.48 16.25 -23.53
CA SER A 51 -2.83 17.54 -24.11
C SER A 51 -2.01 18.70 -23.55
N GLU A 52 -1.61 18.60 -22.30
CA GLU A 52 -0.85 19.66 -21.61
C GLU A 52 0.03 19.02 -20.51
N ILE A 53 1.20 19.59 -20.28
CA ILE A 53 2.06 19.29 -19.13
C ILE A 53 2.28 20.62 -18.41
N LEU A 54 1.77 20.71 -17.19
CA LEU A 54 1.88 21.89 -16.31
C LEU A 54 2.88 21.60 -15.19
N GLU A 55 3.23 22.60 -14.41
CA GLU A 55 4.19 22.48 -13.33
C GLU A 55 3.79 21.42 -12.28
N ASP A 56 2.48 21.27 -12.02
CA ASP A 56 1.94 20.42 -10.97
C ASP A 56 1.14 19.20 -11.48
N ARG A 57 0.90 19.10 -12.79
CA ARG A 57 0.01 18.06 -13.35
C ARG A 57 0.23 17.76 -14.82
N ILE A 58 -0.22 16.59 -15.24
CA ILE A 58 -0.38 16.19 -16.63
C ILE A 58 -1.86 16.19 -16.95
N VAL A 59 -2.25 16.80 -18.09
CA VAL A 59 -3.63 16.82 -18.57
C VAL A 59 -3.75 15.87 -19.75
N ILE A 60 -4.65 14.91 -19.67
CA ILE A 60 -4.95 13.94 -20.70
C ILE A 60 -6.35 14.22 -21.24
N LYS A 61 -6.45 14.36 -22.57
CA LYS A 61 -7.72 14.38 -23.29
C LYS A 61 -8.15 12.94 -23.51
N ALA A 62 -9.12 12.50 -22.70
CA ALA A 62 -9.56 11.12 -22.74
C ALA A 62 -10.24 10.77 -24.08
N ASP A 63 -10.00 9.57 -24.57
CA ASP A 63 -10.69 9.01 -25.72
C ASP A 63 -12.16 8.72 -25.36
N ALA A 64 -13.05 8.67 -26.35
CA ALA A 64 -14.45 8.36 -26.13
C ALA A 64 -14.66 6.90 -25.68
N GLU A 65 -13.82 6.01 -26.18
CA GLU A 65 -13.80 4.60 -25.80
C GLU A 65 -12.71 4.37 -24.75
N GLN A 66 -13.09 3.70 -23.66
CA GLN A 66 -12.22 3.39 -22.53
C GLN A 66 -12.18 1.87 -22.29
N PRO A 67 -11.37 1.13 -23.07
CA PRO A 67 -11.24 -0.32 -22.87
C PRO A 67 -10.83 -0.67 -21.42
N ASP A 68 -11.20 -1.87 -20.96
CA ASP A 68 -10.81 -2.37 -19.63
C ASP A 68 -9.40 -2.99 -19.60
N GLU A 69 -8.71 -2.97 -20.71
CA GLU A 69 -7.32 -3.44 -20.80
C GLU A 69 -6.36 -2.47 -20.14
N PHE A 70 -5.30 -3.03 -19.54
CA PHE A 70 -4.23 -2.28 -18.90
C PHE A 70 -2.90 -2.61 -19.59
N VAL A 71 -2.02 -1.61 -19.67
CA VAL A 71 -0.61 -1.85 -19.98
C VAL A 71 0.01 -2.60 -18.82
N PRO A 72 0.60 -3.78 -19.03
CA PRO A 72 1.34 -4.48 -18.00
C PRO A 72 2.48 -3.62 -17.45
N ILE A 73 2.77 -3.79 -16.16
CA ILE A 73 3.93 -3.14 -15.54
C ILE A 73 5.19 -3.79 -16.12
N ASP A 74 6.08 -2.95 -16.62
CA ASP A 74 7.38 -3.40 -17.15
C ASP A 74 8.35 -3.65 -15.99
N VAL A 75 8.66 -4.91 -15.74
CA VAL A 75 9.64 -5.38 -14.75
C VAL A 75 10.43 -6.56 -15.32
N PRO A 76 11.71 -6.72 -14.97
CA PRO A 76 12.49 -7.92 -15.32
C PRO A 76 11.79 -9.20 -14.84
N GLU A 77 11.98 -10.31 -15.55
CA GLU A 77 11.40 -11.62 -15.17
C GLU A 77 11.87 -12.10 -13.79
N ASP A 78 13.08 -11.73 -13.40
CA ASP A 78 13.70 -12.04 -12.11
C ASP A 78 13.48 -10.95 -11.04
N ALA A 79 12.62 -9.97 -11.29
CA ALA A 79 12.34 -8.89 -10.35
C ALA A 79 11.81 -9.44 -9.01
N SER A 80 12.36 -8.93 -7.92
CA SER A 80 11.85 -9.24 -6.59
C SER A 80 10.42 -8.70 -6.40
N LYS A 81 9.67 -9.28 -5.46
CA LYS A 81 8.34 -8.74 -5.10
C LYS A 81 8.41 -7.28 -4.67
N LEU A 82 9.49 -6.87 -4.01
CA LEU A 82 9.71 -5.48 -3.63
C LEU A 82 9.88 -4.58 -4.86
N ASP A 83 10.63 -5.03 -5.87
CA ASP A 83 10.81 -4.27 -7.11
C ASP A 83 9.51 -4.18 -7.90
N MET A 84 8.72 -5.25 -7.93
CA MET A 84 7.36 -5.23 -8.52
C MET A 84 6.45 -4.20 -7.83
N ILE A 85 6.47 -4.12 -6.49
CA ILE A 85 5.68 -3.13 -5.73
C ILE A 85 6.15 -1.71 -6.02
N LYS A 86 7.47 -1.48 -6.11
CA LYS A 86 8.04 -0.18 -6.48
C LYS A 86 7.66 0.20 -7.91
N ALA A 87 7.83 -0.72 -8.86
CA ALA A 87 7.47 -0.51 -10.26
C ALA A 87 5.98 -0.20 -10.42
N ALA A 88 5.11 -0.89 -9.68
CA ALA A 88 3.67 -0.67 -9.69
C ALA A 88 3.22 0.66 -9.06
N GLY A 89 4.12 1.42 -8.44
CA GLY A 89 3.79 2.72 -7.85
C GLY A 89 2.80 2.62 -6.69
N ILE A 90 2.81 1.52 -5.93
CA ILE A 90 1.86 1.30 -4.83
C ILE A 90 2.15 2.25 -3.67
N VAL A 91 1.10 2.95 -3.24
CA VAL A 91 1.14 3.88 -2.10
C VAL A 91 0.04 3.54 -1.09
N GLY A 92 0.23 3.96 0.15
CA GLY A 92 -0.78 3.82 1.20
C GLY A 92 -1.97 4.74 0.95
N MET A 93 -3.19 4.20 0.86
CA MET A 93 -4.40 4.97 0.53
C MET A 93 -5.10 5.57 1.75
N GLY A 94 -4.73 5.20 2.96
CA GLY A 94 -5.38 5.65 4.21
C GLY A 94 -4.72 6.87 4.87
N GLY A 95 -3.94 7.66 4.14
CA GLY A 95 -3.25 8.81 4.71
C GLY A 95 -2.47 9.61 3.68
N ALA A 96 -1.22 9.95 3.98
CA ALA A 96 -0.37 10.80 3.14
C ALA A 96 0.15 10.15 1.84
N GLY A 97 -0.34 8.98 1.47
CA GLY A 97 0.12 8.27 0.27
C GLY A 97 1.57 7.78 0.40
N PHE A 98 1.97 7.20 1.55
CA PHE A 98 3.36 6.76 1.72
C PHE A 98 3.71 5.63 0.76
N PRO A 99 4.83 5.72 -0.01
CA PRO A 99 5.23 4.71 -0.98
C PRO A 99 5.49 3.35 -0.30
N THR A 100 4.69 2.35 -0.66
CA THR A 100 4.71 1.02 -0.03
C THR A 100 6.05 0.30 -0.25
N GLY A 101 6.64 0.44 -1.44
CA GLY A 101 7.94 -0.16 -1.73
C GLY A 101 9.09 0.41 -0.89
N ILE A 102 8.97 1.63 -0.37
CA ILE A 102 9.93 2.20 0.57
C ILE A 102 9.64 1.70 1.98
N LYS A 103 8.36 1.66 2.38
CA LYS A 103 7.95 1.16 3.69
C LYS A 103 8.36 -0.29 3.92
N LEU A 104 8.30 -1.14 2.89
CA LEU A 104 8.65 -2.55 2.97
C LEU A 104 10.15 -2.83 2.74
N ASN A 105 10.95 -1.82 2.40
CA ASN A 105 12.39 -1.99 2.18
C ASN A 105 13.16 -2.05 3.50
N ILE A 106 12.84 -3.05 4.30
CA ILE A 106 13.45 -3.33 5.61
C ILE A 106 13.59 -4.85 5.78
N ASP A 107 14.68 -5.28 6.37
CA ASP A 107 14.91 -6.69 6.74
C ASP A 107 14.72 -6.85 8.24
N LEU A 108 13.58 -7.42 8.64
CA LEU A 108 13.24 -7.61 10.05
C LEU A 108 13.95 -8.83 10.68
N SER A 109 14.53 -9.73 9.87
CA SER A 109 15.33 -10.84 10.39
C SER A 109 16.69 -10.39 10.89
N ALA A 110 17.21 -9.29 10.35
CA ALA A 110 18.50 -8.71 10.70
C ALA A 110 18.44 -7.69 11.83
N THR A 111 17.27 -7.41 12.36
CA THR A 111 17.12 -6.49 13.49
C THR A 111 17.71 -7.13 14.73
N GLU A 112 19.00 -6.87 14.96
CA GLU A 112 19.48 -6.79 16.33
C GLU A 112 18.50 -5.90 17.05
N GLN A 113 17.97 -6.36 18.17
CA GLN A 113 16.97 -5.65 18.96
C GLN A 113 17.46 -4.22 19.11
N GLY A 114 16.77 -3.30 18.46
CA GLY A 114 17.09 -1.89 18.57
C GLY A 114 17.09 -1.52 20.06
N GLU A 115 17.93 -0.58 20.45
CA GLU A 115 17.99 -0.13 21.84
C GLU A 115 16.59 0.12 22.33
N PHE A 116 16.20 -0.59 23.38
CA PHE A 116 14.93 -0.45 24.02
C PHE A 116 14.83 0.98 24.55
N ARG A 117 13.87 1.74 24.03
CA ARG A 117 13.67 3.12 24.46
C ARG A 117 12.89 3.15 25.78
N GLU A 118 13.61 3.23 26.90
CA GLU A 118 13.04 3.34 28.25
C GLU A 118 12.05 4.52 28.39
N ASP A 119 12.23 5.57 27.60
CA ASP A 119 11.34 6.74 27.57
C ASP A 119 9.95 6.45 26.97
N ILE A 120 9.83 5.38 26.16
CA ILE A 120 8.57 5.00 25.52
C ILE A 120 7.80 3.97 26.37
N ASN A 121 8.50 3.05 27.02
CA ASN A 121 7.84 2.03 27.85
C ASN A 121 8.70 1.64 29.06
N PRO A 122 8.69 2.45 30.13
CA PRO A 122 9.52 2.24 31.32
C PRO A 122 9.15 1.00 32.13
N GLU A 123 7.99 0.37 31.86
CA GLU A 123 7.50 -0.81 32.60
C GLU A 123 8.09 -2.13 32.09
N LEU A 124 8.73 -2.13 30.91
CA LEU A 124 9.34 -3.36 30.38
C LEU A 124 10.68 -3.63 31.06
N PRO A 125 10.98 -4.90 31.37
CA PRO A 125 12.28 -5.28 31.91
C PRO A 125 13.43 -4.87 30.99
N LYS A 126 14.59 -4.48 31.54
CA LYS A 126 15.78 -4.07 30.76
C LYS A 126 16.35 -5.18 29.88
N ASP A 127 16.05 -6.42 30.19
CA ASP A 127 16.44 -7.63 29.45
C ASP A 127 15.31 -8.17 28.58
N PHE A 128 14.22 -7.40 28.38
CA PHE A 128 13.12 -7.80 27.53
C PHE A 128 13.59 -8.04 26.10
N LYS A 129 13.30 -9.21 25.58
CA LYS A 129 13.62 -9.63 24.21
C LYS A 129 12.35 -9.98 23.49
N LEU A 130 12.19 -9.41 22.28
CA LEU A 130 11.17 -9.87 21.37
C LEU A 130 11.61 -11.20 20.75
N GLU A 131 10.78 -12.23 20.88
CA GLU A 131 11.05 -13.55 20.31
C GLU A 131 10.81 -13.57 18.79
N HIS A 132 9.96 -12.68 18.29
CA HIS A 132 9.52 -12.63 16.90
C HIS A 132 9.45 -11.19 16.37
N SER A 133 9.67 -11.05 15.08
CA SER A 133 9.36 -9.84 14.34
C SER A 133 7.90 -9.85 13.85
N TYR A 134 7.25 -8.68 13.81
CA TYR A 134 5.82 -8.58 13.51
C TYR A 134 5.52 -7.57 12.43
N ILE A 135 4.52 -7.90 11.59
CA ILE A 135 3.78 -6.93 10.77
C ILE A 135 2.43 -6.69 11.43
N LEU A 136 2.11 -5.45 11.75
CA LEU A 136 0.78 -5.06 12.23
C LEU A 136 -0.05 -4.52 11.07
N ILE A 137 -1.17 -5.18 10.79
CA ILE A 137 -2.15 -4.77 9.79
C ILE A 137 -3.24 -3.98 10.50
N ASN A 138 -3.26 -2.67 10.25
CA ASN A 138 -4.32 -1.82 10.78
C ASN A 138 -5.57 -1.96 9.90
N ASP A 139 -6.51 -2.81 10.35
CA ASP A 139 -7.83 -3.00 9.75
C ASP A 139 -8.92 -2.34 10.61
N SER A 140 -8.60 -1.16 11.15
CA SER A 140 -9.49 -0.37 12.02
C SER A 140 -9.88 0.93 11.34
N GLU A 141 -11.16 1.04 11.01
CA GLU A 141 -11.72 2.30 10.55
C GLU A 141 -11.85 3.29 11.73
N CYS A 142 -11.30 4.48 11.55
CA CYS A 142 -11.29 5.53 12.56
C CYS A 142 -12.35 6.61 12.28
N GLU A 143 -12.67 6.88 11.01
CA GLU A 143 -13.58 7.95 10.63
C GLU A 143 -15.01 7.45 10.44
N PRO A 144 -16.01 8.16 10.98
CA PRO A 144 -17.42 7.85 10.73
C PRO A 144 -17.76 7.92 9.24
N GLY A 145 -18.49 6.92 8.75
CA GLY A 145 -18.91 6.85 7.35
C GLY A 145 -17.89 6.24 6.39
N LEU A 146 -16.64 5.99 6.83
CA LEU A 146 -15.67 5.22 6.06
C LEU A 146 -15.74 3.73 6.45
N ALA A 147 -15.69 2.87 5.45
CA ALA A 147 -15.70 1.41 5.63
C ALA A 147 -14.89 0.69 4.54
N HIS A 148 -13.91 1.37 3.94
CA HIS A 148 -13.18 0.85 2.79
C HIS A 148 -12.28 -0.35 3.16
N ASN A 149 -11.58 -0.30 4.31
CA ASN A 149 -10.75 -1.41 4.76
C ASN A 149 -11.62 -2.63 5.08
N ILE A 150 -12.66 -2.44 5.88
CA ILE A 150 -13.58 -3.50 6.28
C ILE A 150 -14.29 -4.12 5.07
N LYS A 151 -14.74 -3.29 4.13
CA LYS A 151 -15.35 -3.76 2.89
C LYS A 151 -14.37 -4.58 2.06
N GLN A 152 -13.13 -4.11 1.91
CA GLN A 152 -12.10 -4.84 1.20
C GLN A 152 -11.79 -6.18 1.88
N THR A 153 -11.68 -6.20 3.20
CA THR A 153 -11.47 -7.41 3.98
C THR A 153 -12.61 -8.41 3.79
N ILE A 154 -13.87 -7.96 3.76
CA ILE A 154 -15.04 -8.82 3.51
C ILE A 154 -15.09 -9.34 2.08
N GLU A 155 -14.89 -8.48 1.08
CA GLU A 155 -15.10 -8.82 -0.33
C GLU A 155 -13.88 -9.50 -0.97
N GLN A 156 -12.68 -9.27 -0.44
CA GLN A 156 -11.41 -9.72 -1.03
C GLN A 156 -10.46 -10.34 0.00
N THR A 157 -10.99 -11.06 0.98
CA THR A 157 -10.24 -11.66 2.10
C THR A 157 -8.97 -12.37 1.63
N ASP A 158 -9.06 -13.23 0.62
CA ASP A 158 -7.91 -14.00 0.10
C ASP A 158 -6.82 -13.10 -0.49
N LYS A 159 -7.21 -12.00 -1.14
CA LYS A 159 -6.24 -11.04 -1.69
C LYS A 159 -5.55 -10.26 -0.59
N VAL A 160 -6.29 -9.87 0.45
CA VAL A 160 -5.75 -9.17 1.63
C VAL A 160 -4.73 -10.07 2.33
N ILE A 161 -5.08 -11.32 2.62
CA ILE A 161 -4.16 -12.29 3.26
C ILE A 161 -2.93 -12.53 2.38
N ARG A 162 -3.10 -12.69 1.07
CA ARG A 162 -1.97 -12.85 0.15
C ARG A 162 -1.06 -11.62 0.15
N GLY A 163 -1.62 -10.41 0.22
CA GLY A 163 -0.85 -9.18 0.37
C GLY A 163 -0.02 -9.16 1.66
N VAL A 164 -0.60 -9.62 2.78
CA VAL A 164 0.12 -9.75 4.05
C VAL A 164 1.27 -10.74 3.94
N LYS A 165 1.05 -11.90 3.31
CA LYS A 165 2.12 -12.89 3.06
C LYS A 165 3.26 -12.32 2.22
N TYR A 166 2.97 -11.49 1.21
CA TYR A 166 4.01 -10.78 0.46
C TYR A 166 4.77 -9.79 1.32
N CYS A 167 4.09 -9.05 2.19
CA CYS A 167 4.76 -8.16 3.12
C CYS A 167 5.69 -8.92 4.08
N MET A 168 5.24 -10.05 4.63
CA MET A 168 6.06 -10.91 5.49
C MET A 168 7.30 -11.44 4.74
N GLU A 169 7.12 -11.94 3.52
CA GLU A 169 8.23 -12.46 2.71
C GLU A 169 9.25 -11.36 2.39
N ILE A 170 8.81 -10.18 1.96
CA ILE A 170 9.68 -9.06 1.61
C ILE A 170 10.48 -8.58 2.82
N THR A 171 9.83 -8.44 3.97
CA THR A 171 10.44 -7.91 5.19
C THR A 171 11.09 -8.99 6.05
N LYS A 172 10.89 -10.26 5.72
CA LYS A 172 11.27 -11.44 6.52
C LYS A 172 10.71 -11.40 7.95
N ALA A 173 9.51 -10.86 8.11
CA ALA A 173 8.82 -10.87 9.38
C ALA A 173 8.33 -12.28 9.74
N ASP A 174 8.50 -12.68 11.01
CA ASP A 174 8.08 -13.99 11.49
C ASP A 174 6.57 -14.13 11.58
N LYS A 175 5.89 -13.05 11.97
CA LYS A 175 4.45 -13.07 12.25
C LYS A 175 3.73 -11.83 11.72
N ALA A 176 2.42 -11.96 11.55
CA ALA A 176 1.54 -10.85 11.21
C ALA A 176 0.28 -10.87 12.08
N ILE A 177 -0.22 -9.67 12.42
CA ILE A 177 -1.39 -9.50 13.26
C ILE A 177 -2.36 -8.53 12.60
N PHE A 178 -3.57 -8.98 12.32
CA PHE A 178 -4.67 -8.10 11.96
C PHE A 178 -5.25 -7.44 13.21
N ALA A 179 -5.16 -6.13 13.32
CA ALA A 179 -5.77 -5.34 14.37
C ALA A 179 -7.11 -4.78 13.87
N ILE A 180 -8.22 -5.39 14.30
CA ILE A 180 -9.57 -5.08 13.81
C ILE A 180 -10.54 -4.87 14.97
N LYS A 181 -11.47 -3.90 14.85
CA LYS A 181 -12.47 -3.66 15.87
C LYS A 181 -13.48 -4.82 15.96
N LYS A 182 -13.73 -5.30 17.18
CA LYS A 182 -14.66 -6.43 17.45
C LYS A 182 -16.09 -6.23 16.94
N LYS A 183 -16.52 -4.98 16.70
CA LYS A 183 -17.83 -4.67 16.15
C LYS A 183 -17.98 -5.11 14.69
N ASN A 184 -16.89 -5.20 13.94
CA ASN A 184 -16.87 -5.59 12.53
C ASN A 184 -16.97 -7.11 12.36
N ARG A 185 -18.02 -7.71 12.93
CA ARG A 185 -18.16 -9.17 13.10
C ARG A 185 -18.01 -9.96 11.81
N GLU A 186 -18.56 -9.49 10.69
CA GLU A 186 -18.47 -10.20 9.41
C GLU A 186 -17.02 -10.31 8.92
N ALA A 187 -16.27 -9.20 8.93
CA ALA A 187 -14.87 -9.20 8.56
C ALA A 187 -14.03 -10.09 9.50
N VAL A 188 -14.29 -10.00 10.82
CA VAL A 188 -13.63 -10.85 11.82
C VAL A 188 -13.86 -12.33 11.52
N LEU A 189 -15.10 -12.76 11.27
CA LEU A 189 -15.41 -14.16 11.00
C LEU A 189 -14.77 -14.66 9.69
N LYS A 190 -14.76 -13.84 8.65
CA LYS A 190 -14.08 -14.15 7.38
C LYS A 190 -12.57 -14.29 7.54
N LEU A 191 -11.94 -13.39 8.30
CA LEU A 191 -10.51 -13.49 8.61
C LEU A 191 -10.20 -14.76 9.41
N LEU A 192 -10.96 -15.05 10.46
CA LEU A 192 -10.75 -16.23 11.31
C LEU A 192 -10.94 -17.54 10.52
N ASP A 193 -11.93 -17.62 9.62
CA ASP A 193 -12.12 -18.80 8.78
C ASP A 193 -10.98 -18.96 7.75
N ALA A 194 -10.58 -17.86 7.11
CA ALA A 194 -9.52 -17.89 6.10
C ALA A 194 -8.12 -18.12 6.70
N LEU A 195 -7.92 -17.80 7.97
CA LEU A 195 -6.63 -17.93 8.69
C LEU A 195 -6.56 -19.19 9.58
N LYS A 196 -7.58 -20.05 9.57
CA LYS A 196 -7.64 -21.21 10.47
C LYS A 196 -6.45 -22.16 10.38
N ASP A 197 -5.83 -22.25 9.19
CA ASP A 197 -4.68 -23.13 8.90
C ASP A 197 -3.34 -22.33 8.86
N GLU A 198 -3.35 -21.04 9.24
CA GLU A 198 -2.18 -20.16 9.21
C GLU A 198 -1.60 -19.98 10.61
N GLU A 199 -0.41 -20.53 10.85
CA GLU A 199 0.23 -20.46 12.17
C GLU A 199 0.86 -19.10 12.48
N ASN A 200 1.25 -18.37 11.42
CA ASN A 200 2.02 -17.13 11.57
C ASN A 200 1.21 -15.84 11.37
N ILE A 201 -0.10 -15.96 11.12
CA ILE A 201 -0.98 -14.81 10.95
C ILE A 201 -2.15 -14.94 11.92
N SER A 202 -2.39 -13.90 12.71
CA SER A 202 -3.43 -13.91 13.73
C SER A 202 -4.32 -12.66 13.67
N VAL A 203 -5.45 -12.72 14.38
CA VAL A 203 -6.41 -11.61 14.50
C VAL A 203 -6.44 -11.14 15.94
N HIS A 204 -6.19 -9.85 16.17
CA HIS A 204 -6.32 -9.17 17.44
C HIS A 204 -7.56 -8.28 17.43
N LEU A 205 -8.48 -8.53 18.37
CA LEU A 205 -9.74 -7.80 18.48
C LEU A 205 -9.57 -6.55 19.32
N LEU A 206 -9.71 -5.39 18.68
CA LEU A 206 -9.68 -4.10 19.35
C LEU A 206 -11.05 -3.71 19.94
N PRO A 207 -11.10 -3.03 21.08
CA PRO A 207 -12.32 -2.41 21.57
C PRO A 207 -12.79 -1.29 20.63
N ASP A 208 -14.07 -0.92 20.71
CA ASP A 208 -14.61 0.17 19.91
C ASP A 208 -14.52 1.50 20.68
N ILE A 209 -13.31 1.98 20.85
CA ILE A 209 -12.99 3.25 21.49
C ILE A 209 -12.14 4.11 20.55
N TYR A 210 -12.11 5.42 20.79
CA TYR A 210 -11.30 6.37 20.07
C TYR A 210 -10.86 7.52 20.98
N PRO A 211 -9.59 7.95 20.95
CA PRO A 211 -8.45 7.29 20.29
C PRO A 211 -8.03 6.00 21.01
N MET A 212 -7.30 5.15 20.29
CA MET A 212 -6.66 3.96 20.86
C MET A 212 -5.17 4.08 20.74
#